data_85212a34091015c5c973a8b848e77ad6
#
_entry.id   85212a34091015c5c973a8b848e77ad6
#
_cell.length_a   1.000
_cell.length_b   1.000
_cell.length_c   1.000
_cell.angle_alpha   90.00
_cell.angle_beta   90.00
_cell.angle_gamma   90.00
#
_symmetry.space_group_name_H-M   'P 1'
#
loop_
_entity.id
_entity.type
_entity.pdbx_description
1 polymer ?
#
loop_
_entity_poly.entity_id
_entity_poly.type
_entity_poly.pdbx_seq_one_letter_code
_entity_poly.pdbx_strand_id
1 'polypeptide(L)'
;MIRYGAFGDVLQSASILPGLKDQGFHITMICTPRGEAVLRGNPCIDEFVIQNDDIVPNHQLGEFFTYLEKKFTKVINLCETVEGIVLPMSQRAHFHWPKEARHQVCNVNYVELQHKIAGVPYIKPETRFHPTPAEKQWAVREKGDEKFVTWAVSGSAVHKVWPHVDDVINALQKSHPDVTVVLVGGKKEEVLQGDWNHPRVWRKVGDWTIREAMAFAQISEVVVGPETGLLNSVAMEPNGKVLILSHSTVENLSRDWVNTTSLWAENAPCYPCHRLHLDGWKYCNRHVDGAAMCQMMLSPTRVYEAIVKKLEGSA
;
A
#
# COMPACT_ATOMS: atom_id res chain seq x y z
N MET A 1 -17.48 -7.19 -9.74
CA MET A 1 -16.02 -7.34 -9.56
C MET A 1 -15.72 -7.99 -8.23
N ILE A 2 -14.77 -8.92 -8.16
CA ILE A 2 -14.41 -9.64 -6.95
C ILE A 2 -12.94 -9.35 -6.62
N ARG A 3 -12.64 -8.89 -5.42
CA ARG A 3 -11.28 -8.74 -4.93
C ARG A 3 -11.22 -8.87 -3.40
N TYR A 4 -10.54 -9.89 -2.96
CA TYR A 4 -10.11 -10.06 -1.58
C TYR A 4 -8.64 -9.66 -1.46
N GLY A 5 -8.12 -9.45 -0.28
CA GLY A 5 -6.73 -9.10 -0.05
C GLY A 5 -6.56 -7.95 0.95
N ALA A 6 -5.33 -7.42 1.02
CA ALA A 6 -5.02 -6.28 1.87
C ALA A 6 -5.51 -4.96 1.25
N PHE A 7 -5.46 -3.88 2.02
CA PHE A 7 -5.93 -2.55 1.61
C PHE A 7 -5.32 -2.07 0.28
N GLY A 8 -4.01 -2.28 0.09
CA GLY A 8 -3.30 -1.88 -1.13
C GLY A 8 -3.81 -2.62 -2.36
N ASP A 9 -4.01 -3.94 -2.24
CA ASP A 9 -4.48 -4.82 -3.32
C ASP A 9 -5.86 -4.41 -3.82
N VAL A 10 -6.73 -4.06 -2.89
CA VAL A 10 -8.10 -3.64 -3.18
C VAL A 10 -8.13 -2.26 -3.82
N LEU A 11 -7.32 -1.31 -3.33
CA LEU A 11 -7.19 0.03 -3.93
C LEU A 11 -6.64 -0.04 -5.37
N GLN A 12 -5.60 -0.84 -5.61
CA GLN A 12 -5.05 -1.04 -6.94
C GLN A 12 -6.08 -1.62 -7.91
N SER A 13 -6.84 -2.60 -7.46
CA SER A 13 -7.90 -3.22 -8.28
C SER A 13 -9.02 -2.26 -8.62
N ALA A 14 -9.31 -1.30 -7.75
CA ALA A 14 -10.35 -0.30 -8.00
C ALA A 14 -9.99 0.67 -9.14
N SER A 15 -8.74 0.71 -9.58
CA SER A 15 -8.30 1.53 -10.72
C SER A 15 -8.99 1.17 -12.04
N ILE A 16 -9.54 -0.05 -12.17
CA ILE A 16 -10.28 -0.47 -13.36
C ILE A 16 -11.73 0.04 -13.40
N LEU A 17 -12.28 0.47 -12.27
CA LEU A 17 -13.70 0.82 -12.13
C LEU A 17 -14.13 1.98 -13.03
N PRO A 18 -13.37 3.07 -13.19
CA PRO A 18 -13.74 4.15 -14.12
C PRO A 18 -13.96 3.63 -15.54
N GLY A 19 -13.04 2.80 -16.06
CA GLY A 19 -13.17 2.23 -17.40
C GLY A 19 -14.36 1.28 -17.56
N LEU A 20 -14.79 0.62 -16.49
CA LEU A 20 -16.05 -0.17 -16.50
C LEU A 20 -17.29 0.74 -16.46
N LYS A 21 -17.24 1.86 -15.74
CA LYS A 21 -18.32 2.86 -15.73
C LYS A 21 -18.49 3.49 -17.12
N ASP A 22 -17.40 3.81 -17.80
CA ASP A 22 -17.42 4.34 -19.17
C ASP A 22 -18.05 3.36 -20.16
N GLN A 23 -17.98 2.05 -19.88
CA GLN A 23 -18.67 1.00 -20.62
C GLN A 23 -20.15 0.84 -20.23
N GLY A 24 -20.68 1.63 -19.31
CA GLY A 24 -22.07 1.63 -18.88
C GLY A 24 -22.46 0.55 -17.84
N PHE A 25 -21.48 -0.11 -17.22
CA PHE A 25 -21.78 -1.13 -16.21
C PHE A 25 -22.30 -0.55 -14.89
N HIS A 26 -23.33 -1.20 -14.34
CA HIS A 26 -23.64 -1.13 -12.90
C HIS A 26 -22.67 -2.05 -12.17
N ILE A 27 -21.92 -1.53 -11.20
CA ILE A 27 -20.80 -2.22 -10.57
C ILE A 27 -21.14 -2.66 -9.16
N THR A 28 -21.25 -3.98 -8.97
CA THR A 28 -21.28 -4.61 -7.64
C THR A 28 -19.86 -5.04 -7.27
N MET A 29 -19.33 -4.49 -6.18
CA MET A 29 -18.03 -4.86 -5.62
C MET A 29 -18.19 -5.93 -4.55
N ILE A 30 -17.60 -7.10 -4.78
CA ILE A 30 -17.57 -8.21 -3.82
C ILE A 30 -16.19 -8.22 -3.15
N CYS A 31 -16.15 -7.94 -1.86
CA CYS A 31 -14.92 -7.82 -1.10
C CYS A 31 -15.12 -8.20 0.37
N THR A 32 -14.01 -8.28 1.10
CA THR A 32 -14.04 -8.44 2.55
C THR A 32 -14.43 -7.14 3.26
N PRO A 33 -14.77 -7.15 4.57
CA PRO A 33 -14.99 -5.93 5.35
C PRO A 33 -13.81 -4.93 5.26
N ARG A 34 -12.57 -5.44 5.16
CA ARG A 34 -11.38 -4.59 4.95
C ARG A 34 -11.39 -3.90 3.59
N GLY A 35 -11.83 -4.60 2.55
CA GLY A 35 -11.94 -4.04 1.21
C GLY A 35 -13.01 -2.95 1.16
N GLU A 36 -14.18 -3.21 1.71
CA GLU A 36 -15.26 -2.23 1.81
C GLU A 36 -14.81 -0.99 2.60
N ALA A 37 -14.10 -1.18 3.71
CA ALA A 37 -13.58 -0.07 4.51
C ALA A 37 -12.75 0.93 3.70
N VAL A 38 -11.93 0.51 2.74
CA VAL A 38 -11.10 1.42 1.94
C VAL A 38 -11.74 1.86 0.62
N LEU A 39 -12.76 1.17 0.14
CA LEU A 39 -13.46 1.50 -1.10
C LEU A 39 -14.75 2.31 -0.88
N ARG A 40 -15.28 2.36 0.34
CA ARG A 40 -16.46 3.17 0.67
C ARG A 40 -16.22 4.62 0.25
N GLY A 41 -17.20 5.18 -0.47
CA GLY A 41 -17.11 6.52 -1.03
C GLY A 41 -16.52 6.58 -2.45
N ASN A 42 -16.08 5.46 -3.02
CA ASN A 42 -15.67 5.42 -4.43
C ASN A 42 -16.91 5.61 -5.33
N PRO A 43 -16.93 6.66 -6.17
CA PRO A 43 -18.11 7.00 -6.98
C PRO A 43 -18.44 6.00 -8.09
N CYS A 44 -17.51 5.09 -8.40
CA CYS A 44 -17.72 4.06 -9.42
C CYS A 44 -18.36 2.80 -8.88
N ILE A 45 -18.55 2.65 -7.57
CA ILE A 45 -19.17 1.46 -6.97
C ILE A 45 -20.63 1.77 -6.65
N ASP A 46 -21.54 1.02 -7.26
CA ASP A 46 -22.97 1.18 -7.04
C ASP A 46 -23.46 0.32 -5.87
N GLU A 47 -22.85 -0.85 -5.66
CA GLU A 47 -23.27 -1.79 -4.62
C GLU A 47 -22.09 -2.56 -4.05
N PHE A 48 -22.14 -2.88 -2.75
CA PHE A 48 -21.22 -3.78 -2.07
C PHE A 48 -21.89 -5.09 -1.68
N VAL A 49 -21.19 -6.19 -1.93
CA VAL A 49 -21.48 -7.49 -1.33
C VAL A 49 -20.29 -7.87 -0.46
N ILE A 50 -20.50 -7.87 0.84
CA ILE A 50 -19.44 -8.19 1.80
C ILE A 50 -19.39 -9.70 1.98
N GLN A 51 -18.20 -10.27 1.80
CA GLN A 51 -17.91 -11.68 1.93
C GLN A 51 -16.73 -11.89 2.87
N ASN A 52 -16.81 -12.87 3.75
CA ASN A 52 -15.72 -13.36 4.60
C ASN A 52 -15.91 -14.86 4.86
N ASP A 53 -14.98 -15.49 5.58
CA ASP A 53 -15.02 -16.93 5.88
C ASP A 53 -16.24 -17.34 6.71
N ASP A 54 -16.88 -16.42 7.43
CA ASP A 54 -18.10 -16.70 8.20
C ASP A 54 -19.34 -16.79 7.30
N ILE A 55 -19.29 -16.17 6.10
CA ILE A 55 -20.41 -16.15 5.14
C ILE A 55 -20.22 -17.23 4.08
N VAL A 56 -19.05 -17.29 3.43
CA VAL A 56 -18.68 -18.31 2.44
C VAL A 56 -17.31 -18.86 2.81
N PRO A 57 -17.24 -20.07 3.36
CA PRO A 57 -15.98 -20.72 3.68
C PRO A 57 -15.08 -20.90 2.43
N ASN A 58 -13.76 -20.84 2.62
CA ASN A 58 -12.78 -20.89 1.53
C ASN A 58 -12.94 -22.12 0.62
N HIS A 59 -13.33 -23.29 1.14
CA HIS A 59 -13.55 -24.50 0.35
C HIS A 59 -14.80 -24.44 -0.55
N GLN A 60 -15.71 -23.48 -0.34
CA GLN A 60 -16.92 -23.27 -1.11
C GLN A 60 -16.80 -22.10 -2.09
N LEU A 61 -15.67 -21.39 -2.13
CA LEU A 61 -15.49 -20.22 -3.00
C LEU A 61 -15.67 -20.55 -4.49
N GLY A 62 -15.28 -21.74 -4.93
CA GLY A 62 -15.45 -22.17 -6.32
C GLY A 62 -16.93 -22.23 -6.75
N GLU A 63 -17.78 -22.81 -5.89
CA GLU A 63 -19.22 -22.87 -6.15
C GLU A 63 -19.86 -21.49 -6.07
N PHE A 64 -19.44 -20.68 -5.13
CA PHE A 64 -19.88 -19.30 -4.98
C PHE A 64 -19.54 -18.46 -6.23
N PHE A 65 -18.34 -18.57 -6.77
CA PHE A 65 -17.98 -17.87 -8.00
C PHE A 65 -18.80 -18.35 -9.20
N THR A 66 -19.05 -19.65 -9.33
CA THR A 66 -19.94 -20.21 -10.37
C THR A 66 -21.36 -19.68 -10.22
N TYR A 67 -21.86 -19.51 -9.00
CA TYR A 67 -23.17 -18.88 -8.75
C TYR A 67 -23.18 -17.42 -9.22
N LEU A 68 -22.12 -16.65 -8.92
CA LEU A 68 -22.02 -15.25 -9.34
C LEU A 68 -21.97 -15.09 -10.87
N GLU A 69 -21.29 -15.99 -11.59
CA GLU A 69 -21.25 -16.00 -13.06
C GLU A 69 -22.64 -16.18 -13.69
N LYS A 70 -23.54 -16.86 -13.00
CA LYS A 70 -24.95 -16.99 -13.44
C LYS A 70 -25.81 -15.78 -13.10
N LYS A 71 -25.41 -15.01 -12.07
CA LYS A 71 -26.17 -13.86 -11.55
C LYS A 71 -25.84 -12.55 -12.26
N PHE A 72 -24.60 -12.37 -12.70
CA PHE A 72 -24.11 -11.11 -13.28
C PHE A 72 -23.78 -11.28 -14.77
N THR A 73 -24.00 -10.22 -15.55
CA THR A 73 -23.69 -10.18 -16.97
C THR A 73 -22.20 -10.33 -17.26
N LYS A 74 -21.36 -9.81 -16.36
CA LYS A 74 -19.89 -9.90 -16.43
C LYS A 74 -19.34 -10.09 -15.02
N VAL A 75 -18.50 -11.08 -14.83
CA VAL A 75 -17.76 -11.30 -13.58
C VAL A 75 -16.27 -11.09 -13.84
N ILE A 76 -15.65 -10.21 -13.05
CA ILE A 76 -14.21 -9.97 -13.07
C ILE A 76 -13.69 -10.39 -11.71
N ASN A 77 -12.95 -11.48 -11.65
CA ASN A 77 -12.31 -11.98 -10.45
C ASN A 77 -10.81 -11.64 -10.46
N LEU A 78 -10.41 -10.73 -9.58
CA LEU A 78 -9.03 -10.29 -9.43
C LEU A 78 -8.35 -10.86 -8.18
N CYS A 79 -8.96 -11.85 -7.50
CA CYS A 79 -8.34 -12.50 -6.37
C CYS A 79 -7.04 -13.19 -6.79
N GLU A 80 -5.99 -13.03 -5.99
CA GLU A 80 -4.66 -13.60 -6.21
C GLU A 80 -3.97 -13.24 -7.55
N THR A 81 -4.45 -12.22 -8.25
CA THR A 81 -3.85 -11.83 -9.55
C THR A 81 -2.45 -11.26 -9.41
N VAL A 82 -2.17 -10.57 -8.31
CA VAL A 82 -0.82 -10.08 -7.98
C VAL A 82 -0.07 -11.13 -7.17
N GLU A 83 -0.60 -11.52 -6.01
CA GLU A 83 0.03 -12.43 -5.05
C GLU A 83 0.22 -13.86 -5.58
N GLY A 84 -0.62 -14.26 -6.50
CA GLY A 84 -0.54 -15.58 -7.13
C GLY A 84 0.33 -15.64 -8.37
N ILE A 85 0.57 -14.51 -9.06
CA ILE A 85 1.21 -14.46 -10.38
C ILE A 85 2.56 -13.74 -10.33
N VAL A 86 2.59 -12.46 -9.92
CA VAL A 86 3.78 -11.61 -10.02
C VAL A 86 4.39 -11.21 -8.67
N LEU A 87 3.70 -11.53 -7.58
CA LEU A 87 4.20 -11.43 -6.21
C LEU A 87 3.90 -12.75 -5.47
N PRO A 88 4.61 -13.84 -5.79
CA PRO A 88 4.27 -15.16 -5.27
C PRO A 88 4.45 -15.28 -3.75
N MET A 89 3.53 -16.01 -3.15
CA MET A 89 3.62 -16.56 -1.81
C MET A 89 4.36 -17.90 -1.83
N SER A 90 4.80 -18.40 -0.68
CA SER A 90 5.62 -19.61 -0.53
C SER A 90 5.01 -20.90 -1.11
N GLN A 91 3.69 -20.93 -1.27
CA GLN A 91 2.96 -22.07 -1.87
C GLN A 91 3.02 -22.11 -3.40
N ARG A 92 3.51 -21.06 -4.04
CA ARG A 92 3.61 -20.97 -5.51
C ARG A 92 4.98 -21.45 -5.98
N ALA A 93 5.02 -22.26 -7.03
CA ALA A 93 6.26 -22.87 -7.54
C ALA A 93 7.35 -21.82 -7.87
N HIS A 94 6.97 -20.73 -8.53
CA HIS A 94 7.91 -19.69 -8.94
C HIS A 94 8.44 -18.81 -7.78
N PHE A 95 7.86 -18.91 -6.56
CA PHE A 95 8.48 -18.36 -5.37
C PHE A 95 9.89 -18.93 -5.13
N HIS A 96 10.11 -20.20 -5.48
CA HIS A 96 11.36 -20.93 -5.25
C HIS A 96 12.34 -20.84 -6.44
N TRP A 97 11.95 -20.21 -7.54
CA TRP A 97 12.83 -20.05 -8.69
C TRP A 97 14.07 -19.19 -8.37
N PRO A 98 15.16 -19.31 -9.15
CA PRO A 98 16.29 -18.39 -9.10
C PRO A 98 15.82 -16.93 -9.24
N LYS A 99 16.57 -16.00 -8.62
CA LYS A 99 16.18 -14.57 -8.57
C LYS A 99 15.97 -13.99 -9.97
N GLU A 100 16.87 -14.31 -10.90
CA GLU A 100 16.87 -13.80 -12.27
C GLU A 100 15.63 -14.27 -13.04
N ALA A 101 15.31 -15.56 -12.96
CA ALA A 101 14.10 -16.11 -13.58
C ALA A 101 12.83 -15.51 -12.99
N ARG A 102 12.80 -15.32 -11.66
CA ARG A 102 11.68 -14.69 -10.97
C ARG A 102 11.53 -13.23 -11.40
N HIS A 103 12.64 -12.49 -11.45
CA HIS A 103 12.62 -11.10 -11.90
C HIS A 103 12.08 -10.97 -13.33
N GLN A 104 12.53 -11.81 -14.23
CA GLN A 104 12.08 -11.80 -15.63
C GLN A 104 10.55 -11.96 -15.76
N VAL A 105 9.93 -12.79 -14.92
CA VAL A 105 8.50 -13.07 -14.98
C VAL A 105 7.67 -12.11 -14.14
N CYS A 106 8.20 -11.72 -12.96
CA CYS A 106 7.44 -10.98 -11.97
C CYS A 106 7.61 -9.44 -12.06
N ASN A 107 8.54 -8.93 -12.87
CA ASN A 107 8.76 -7.49 -13.00
C ASN A 107 7.74 -6.84 -13.95
N VAL A 108 6.47 -6.94 -13.60
CA VAL A 108 5.30 -6.43 -14.35
C VAL A 108 4.53 -5.47 -13.45
N ASN A 109 4.02 -4.39 -14.01
CA ASN A 109 3.20 -3.44 -13.25
C ASN A 109 1.91 -4.11 -12.76
N TYR A 110 1.65 -4.00 -11.45
CA TYR A 110 0.54 -4.68 -10.79
C TYR A 110 -0.83 -4.17 -11.27
N VAL A 111 -0.95 -2.87 -11.47
CA VAL A 111 -2.19 -2.24 -11.92
C VAL A 111 -2.44 -2.56 -13.40
N GLU A 112 -1.42 -2.45 -14.25
CA GLU A 112 -1.50 -2.81 -15.66
C GLU A 112 -1.90 -4.28 -15.87
N LEU A 113 -1.33 -5.20 -15.08
CA LEU A 113 -1.71 -6.61 -15.11
C LEU A 113 -3.19 -6.80 -14.79
N GLN A 114 -3.70 -6.11 -13.77
CA GLN A 114 -5.12 -6.20 -13.39
C GLN A 114 -6.05 -5.63 -14.47
N HIS A 115 -5.67 -4.51 -15.09
CA HIS A 115 -6.38 -3.96 -16.25
C HIS A 115 -6.45 -4.95 -17.41
N LYS A 116 -5.32 -5.60 -17.73
CA LYS A 116 -5.22 -6.61 -18.77
C LYS A 116 -6.14 -7.82 -18.48
N ILE A 117 -6.15 -8.31 -17.25
CA ILE A 117 -7.01 -9.43 -16.81
C ILE A 117 -8.49 -9.03 -16.90
N ALA A 118 -8.82 -7.81 -16.50
CA ALA A 118 -10.19 -7.29 -16.53
C ALA A 118 -10.70 -6.98 -17.95
N GLY A 119 -9.81 -6.90 -18.95
CA GLY A 119 -10.15 -6.44 -20.29
C GLY A 119 -10.53 -4.94 -20.33
N VAL A 120 -9.90 -4.14 -19.46
CA VAL A 120 -10.08 -2.69 -19.39
C VAL A 120 -8.82 -1.99 -19.87
N PRO A 121 -8.90 -1.01 -20.80
CA PRO A 121 -7.72 -0.28 -21.27
C PRO A 121 -6.95 0.39 -20.14
N TYR A 122 -5.61 0.30 -20.17
CA TYR A 122 -4.72 0.97 -19.27
C TYR A 122 -4.36 2.38 -19.79
N ILE A 123 -5.25 3.35 -19.58
CA ILE A 123 -5.08 4.72 -20.13
C ILE A 123 -4.72 5.71 -19.03
N LYS A 124 -5.43 5.68 -17.91
CA LYS A 124 -5.18 6.49 -16.71
C LYS A 124 -5.52 5.64 -15.48
N PRO A 125 -4.58 4.89 -14.95
CA PRO A 125 -4.84 4.11 -13.75
C PRO A 125 -4.99 5.04 -12.55
N GLU A 126 -6.12 5.00 -11.88
CA GLU A 126 -6.39 5.81 -10.70
C GLU A 126 -6.47 4.94 -9.44
N THR A 127 -5.32 4.66 -8.85
CA THR A 127 -5.28 4.09 -7.50
C THR A 127 -5.58 5.19 -6.50
N ARG A 128 -6.84 5.34 -6.10
CA ARG A 128 -7.30 6.42 -5.22
C ARG A 128 -8.12 5.92 -4.05
N PHE A 129 -7.94 6.58 -2.92
CA PHE A 129 -8.84 6.53 -1.78
C PHE A 129 -9.82 7.70 -1.84
N HIS A 130 -11.08 7.44 -1.51
CA HIS A 130 -12.15 8.44 -1.54
C HIS A 130 -12.66 8.69 -0.10
N PRO A 131 -12.12 9.71 0.61
CA PRO A 131 -12.61 10.07 1.93
C PRO A 131 -14.00 10.71 1.84
N THR A 132 -14.84 10.41 2.83
CA THR A 132 -16.14 11.09 3.00
C THR A 132 -15.94 12.56 3.37
N PRO A 133 -16.96 13.41 3.19
CA PRO A 133 -16.89 14.81 3.64
C PRO A 133 -16.53 14.96 5.13
N ALA A 134 -17.06 14.07 5.99
CA ALA A 134 -16.76 14.07 7.43
C ALA A 134 -15.30 13.74 7.71
N GLU A 135 -14.71 12.75 7.03
CA GLU A 135 -13.30 12.39 7.15
C GLU A 135 -12.38 13.51 6.64
N LYS A 136 -12.72 14.16 5.53
CA LYS A 136 -11.98 15.34 5.04
C LYS A 136 -11.98 16.46 6.07
N GLN A 137 -13.15 16.81 6.63
CA GLN A 137 -13.26 17.84 7.64
C GLN A 137 -12.51 17.47 8.92
N TRP A 138 -12.55 16.20 9.33
CA TRP A 138 -11.80 15.71 10.47
C TRP A 138 -10.28 15.86 10.22
N ALA A 139 -9.78 15.41 9.09
CA ALA A 139 -8.36 15.51 8.76
C ALA A 139 -7.88 16.96 8.76
N VAL A 140 -8.65 17.89 8.17
CA VAL A 140 -8.33 19.33 8.16
C VAL A 140 -8.27 19.91 9.57
N ARG A 141 -9.25 19.57 10.45
CA ARG A 141 -9.24 20.03 11.85
C ARG A 141 -8.05 19.48 12.63
N GLU A 142 -7.74 18.19 12.42
CA GLU A 142 -6.62 17.51 13.10
C GLU A 142 -5.27 18.10 12.66
N LYS A 143 -5.10 18.40 11.36
CA LYS A 143 -3.89 19.00 10.82
C LYS A 143 -3.68 20.45 11.28
N GLY A 144 -4.74 21.25 11.33
CA GLY A 144 -4.61 22.70 11.53
C GLY A 144 -3.69 23.34 10.48
N ASP A 145 -2.88 24.30 10.89
CA ASP A 145 -1.95 25.04 10.04
C ASP A 145 -0.53 24.43 10.04
N GLU A 146 -0.32 23.28 10.66
CA GLU A 146 0.98 22.64 10.78
C GLU A 146 1.38 21.86 9.52
N LYS A 147 2.69 21.66 9.32
CA LYS A 147 3.24 20.80 8.28
C LYS A 147 3.47 19.40 8.83
N PHE A 148 3.04 18.38 8.07
CA PHE A 148 3.13 17.00 8.49
C PHE A 148 3.89 16.11 7.52
N VAL A 149 4.72 15.24 8.09
CA VAL A 149 5.19 14.01 7.45
C VAL A 149 4.41 12.84 8.04
N THR A 150 3.55 12.21 7.25
CA THR A 150 2.84 11.00 7.67
C THR A 150 3.68 9.77 7.37
N TRP A 151 4.00 8.99 8.38
CA TRP A 151 4.86 7.82 8.28
C TRP A 151 4.11 6.52 8.60
N ALA A 152 3.98 5.64 7.60
CA ALA A 152 3.52 4.27 7.83
C ALA A 152 4.66 3.42 8.39
N VAL A 153 4.55 2.97 9.64
CA VAL A 153 5.64 2.26 10.33
C VAL A 153 5.88 0.84 9.82
N SER A 154 4.89 0.24 9.14
CA SER A 154 4.97 -1.12 8.62
C SER A 154 3.99 -1.33 7.47
N GLY A 155 3.95 -2.57 6.97
CA GLY A 155 3.00 -3.09 5.98
C GLY A 155 2.47 -4.46 6.38
N SER A 156 1.93 -5.19 5.41
CA SER A 156 1.29 -6.50 5.63
C SER A 156 2.23 -7.63 6.07
N ALA A 157 3.54 -7.39 6.12
CA ALA A 157 4.53 -8.41 6.47
C ALA A 157 5.77 -7.80 7.12
N VAL A 158 6.41 -8.58 8.02
CA VAL A 158 7.54 -8.12 8.85
C VAL A 158 8.73 -7.62 8.04
N HIS A 159 8.99 -8.20 6.85
CA HIS A 159 10.10 -7.78 5.98
C HIS A 159 9.94 -6.36 5.41
N LYS A 160 8.79 -5.74 5.60
CA LYS A 160 8.53 -4.35 5.21
C LYS A 160 8.89 -3.32 6.30
N VAL A 161 9.19 -3.78 7.51
CA VAL A 161 9.60 -2.89 8.59
C VAL A 161 10.98 -2.33 8.28
N TRP A 162 11.09 -0.99 8.21
CA TRP A 162 12.36 -0.30 8.03
C TRP A 162 12.87 0.17 9.40
N PRO A 163 14.08 -0.25 9.84
CA PRO A 163 14.50 -0.11 11.23
C PRO A 163 15.06 1.26 11.61
N HIS A 164 15.32 2.17 10.66
CA HIS A 164 15.99 3.45 10.91
C HIS A 164 15.04 4.65 10.99
N VAL A 165 13.80 4.43 11.38
CA VAL A 165 12.76 5.48 11.48
C VAL A 165 13.21 6.59 12.43
N ASP A 166 13.74 6.20 13.60
CA ASP A 166 14.17 7.12 14.66
C ASP A 166 15.33 8.02 14.23
N ASP A 167 16.29 7.49 13.46
CA ASP A 167 17.42 8.26 12.94
C ASP A 167 16.94 9.41 12.05
N VAL A 168 15.95 9.11 11.18
CA VAL A 168 15.39 10.12 10.26
C VAL A 168 14.54 11.13 10.99
N ILE A 169 13.71 10.71 11.95
CA ILE A 169 12.91 11.62 12.77
C ILE A 169 13.82 12.57 13.53
N ASN A 170 14.86 12.07 14.19
CA ASN A 170 15.83 12.90 14.90
C ASN A 170 16.54 13.94 13.99
N ALA A 171 16.86 13.54 12.75
CA ALA A 171 17.45 14.44 11.78
C ALA A 171 16.44 15.53 11.32
N LEU A 172 15.19 15.14 11.05
CA LEU A 172 14.12 16.07 10.67
C LEU A 172 13.81 17.09 11.77
N GLN A 173 13.72 16.66 13.03
CA GLN A 173 13.44 17.56 14.16
C GLN A 173 14.54 18.61 14.36
N LYS A 174 15.79 18.32 13.99
CA LYS A 174 16.90 19.28 14.03
C LYS A 174 16.89 20.26 12.87
N SER A 175 16.59 19.81 11.67
CA SER A 175 16.68 20.62 10.46
C SER A 175 15.36 21.33 10.09
N HIS A 176 14.22 20.75 10.45
CA HIS A 176 12.86 21.22 10.14
C HIS A 176 12.00 21.21 11.42
N PRO A 177 12.29 22.06 12.41
CA PRO A 177 11.59 22.05 13.70
C PRO A 177 10.12 22.48 13.61
N ASP A 178 9.69 23.02 12.48
CA ASP A 178 8.29 23.36 12.15
C ASP A 178 7.49 22.18 11.59
N VAL A 179 8.13 21.05 11.29
CA VAL A 179 7.48 19.85 10.74
C VAL A 179 7.13 18.86 11.86
N THR A 180 5.90 18.40 11.85
CA THR A 180 5.43 17.33 12.75
C THR A 180 5.43 15.99 12.00
N VAL A 181 6.01 14.95 12.60
CA VAL A 181 5.95 13.58 12.08
C VAL A 181 4.82 12.85 12.79
N VAL A 182 3.88 12.27 12.02
CA VAL A 182 2.84 11.40 12.57
C VAL A 182 3.08 9.95 12.16
N LEU A 183 3.24 9.09 13.15
CA LEU A 183 3.43 7.65 12.98
C LEU A 183 2.07 6.96 12.96
N VAL A 184 1.80 6.21 11.88
CA VAL A 184 0.53 5.52 11.68
C VAL A 184 0.73 4.04 11.34
N GLY A 185 -0.24 3.22 11.72
CA GLY A 185 -0.23 1.76 11.51
C GLY A 185 -1.38 1.12 12.25
N GLY A 186 -1.53 -0.20 12.13
CA GLY A 186 -2.53 -0.95 12.87
C GLY A 186 -2.10 -1.25 14.30
N LYS A 187 -3.05 -1.69 15.14
CA LYS A 187 -2.80 -1.98 16.57
C LYS A 187 -1.64 -2.97 16.81
N LYS A 188 -1.43 -3.91 15.89
CA LYS A 188 -0.35 -4.90 16.01
C LYS A 188 1.05 -4.29 15.82
N GLU A 189 1.13 -3.14 15.16
CA GLU A 189 2.37 -2.41 14.89
C GLU A 189 2.69 -1.36 15.95
N GLU A 190 1.91 -1.26 17.04
CA GLU A 190 2.08 -0.25 18.08
C GLU A 190 3.50 -0.23 18.69
N VAL A 191 4.11 -1.40 18.80
CA VAL A 191 5.50 -1.53 19.27
C VAL A 191 6.53 -0.82 18.38
N LEU A 192 6.20 -0.57 17.12
CA LEU A 192 7.11 0.05 16.14
C LEU A 192 7.12 1.59 16.19
N GLN A 193 6.22 2.21 16.95
CA GLN A 193 6.17 3.67 17.02
C GLN A 193 7.16 4.30 18.02
N GLY A 194 7.94 3.49 18.75
CA GLY A 194 8.93 3.96 19.74
C GLY A 194 8.30 4.70 20.94
N ASP A 195 9.16 5.16 21.85
CA ASP A 195 8.78 5.90 23.08
C ASP A 195 9.11 7.40 22.94
N TRP A 196 8.60 8.00 21.87
CA TRP A 196 8.82 9.42 21.63
C TRP A 196 8.11 10.30 22.65
N ASN A 197 8.86 11.17 23.32
CA ASN A 197 8.36 12.26 24.14
C ASN A 197 8.77 13.60 23.52
N HIS A 198 8.25 13.86 22.32
CA HIS A 198 8.56 15.08 21.55
C HIS A 198 7.26 15.67 20.98
N PRO A 199 6.98 16.98 21.14
CA PRO A 199 5.72 17.60 20.74
C PRO A 199 5.46 17.51 19.23
N ARG A 200 6.49 17.35 18.42
CA ARG A 200 6.43 17.21 16.96
C ARG A 200 6.51 15.75 16.48
N VAL A 201 6.27 14.78 17.35
CA VAL A 201 6.16 13.36 16.99
C VAL A 201 4.84 12.82 17.55
N TRP A 202 3.88 12.61 16.66
CA TRP A 202 2.58 12.09 17.03
C TRP A 202 2.55 10.57 16.86
N ARG A 203 2.24 9.88 17.92
CA ARG A 203 2.11 8.41 17.96
C ARG A 203 0.65 8.04 17.80
N LYS A 204 0.26 7.68 16.58
CA LYS A 204 -1.15 7.35 16.21
C LYS A 204 -1.31 5.91 15.72
N VAL A 205 -0.27 5.07 15.91
CA VAL A 205 -0.34 3.65 15.59
C VAL A 205 -1.36 2.96 16.49
N GLY A 206 -2.39 2.39 15.88
CA GLY A 206 -3.49 1.74 16.59
C GLY A 206 -4.58 2.68 17.13
N ASP A 207 -4.37 3.99 17.08
CA ASP A 207 -5.35 5.00 17.52
C ASP A 207 -6.29 5.41 16.38
N TRP A 208 -5.73 5.67 15.20
CA TRP A 208 -6.49 6.02 14.03
C TRP A 208 -6.98 4.79 13.27
N THR A 209 -8.19 4.87 12.76
CA THR A 209 -8.67 3.91 11.77
C THR A 209 -7.87 4.04 10.47
N ILE A 210 -7.90 3.00 9.64
CA ILE A 210 -7.24 3.06 8.33
C ILE A 210 -7.75 4.22 7.47
N ARG A 211 -9.05 4.55 7.55
CA ARG A 211 -9.65 5.65 6.79
C ARG A 211 -9.21 7.02 7.28
N GLU A 212 -9.11 7.21 8.59
CA GLU A 212 -8.55 8.44 9.19
C GLU A 212 -7.09 8.62 8.77
N ALA A 213 -6.26 7.57 8.89
CA ALA A 213 -4.86 7.61 8.45
C ALA A 213 -4.73 7.95 6.94
N MET A 214 -5.58 7.38 6.08
CA MET A 214 -5.58 7.67 4.64
C MET A 214 -6.07 9.09 4.33
N ALA A 215 -7.11 9.56 5.01
CA ALA A 215 -7.63 10.92 4.82
C ALA A 215 -6.61 11.98 5.27
N PHE A 216 -5.92 11.73 6.39
CA PHE A 216 -4.86 12.61 6.87
C PHE A 216 -3.63 12.58 5.95
N ALA A 217 -3.25 11.41 5.46
CA ALA A 217 -2.14 11.27 4.50
C ALA A 217 -2.37 12.07 3.21
N GLN A 218 -3.60 12.19 2.72
CA GLN A 218 -3.90 12.98 1.51
C GLN A 218 -3.64 14.48 1.65
N ILE A 219 -3.66 15.00 2.88
CA ILE A 219 -3.43 16.43 3.16
C ILE A 219 -2.07 16.73 3.82
N SER A 220 -1.26 15.69 4.07
CA SER A 220 0.11 15.83 4.56
C SER A 220 1.05 16.32 3.44
N GLU A 221 2.10 17.05 3.76
CA GLU A 221 3.10 17.51 2.81
C GLU A 221 3.87 16.34 2.20
N VAL A 222 4.23 15.36 3.04
CA VAL A 222 4.95 14.15 2.62
C VAL A 222 4.37 12.91 3.28
N VAL A 223 4.26 11.83 2.53
CA VAL A 223 3.89 10.50 3.04
C VAL A 223 5.05 9.55 2.84
N VAL A 224 5.47 8.90 3.91
CA VAL A 224 6.63 8.00 3.92
C VAL A 224 6.20 6.60 4.37
N GLY A 225 6.81 5.58 3.83
CA GLY A 225 6.62 4.22 4.32
C GLY A 225 6.92 3.15 3.28
N PRO A 226 6.77 1.89 3.68
CA PRO A 226 6.94 0.76 2.77
C PRO A 226 5.74 0.57 1.84
N GLU A 227 5.76 -0.49 1.05
CA GLU A 227 4.70 -0.92 0.13
C GLU A 227 3.41 -1.26 0.90
N THR A 228 2.56 -0.27 1.15
CA THR A 228 1.36 -0.38 2.00
C THR A 228 0.11 0.18 1.35
N GLY A 229 -1.05 -0.16 1.94
CA GLY A 229 -2.32 0.46 1.58
C GLY A 229 -2.33 1.98 1.75
N LEU A 230 -1.64 2.50 2.78
CA LEU A 230 -1.53 3.94 3.00
C LEU A 230 -0.85 4.65 1.82
N LEU A 231 0.31 4.14 1.36
CA LEU A 231 1.02 4.73 0.22
C LEU A 231 0.21 4.59 -1.08
N ASN A 232 -0.51 3.47 -1.26
CA ASN A 232 -1.43 3.31 -2.39
C ASN A 232 -2.58 4.33 -2.36
N SER A 233 -3.08 4.72 -1.19
CA SER A 233 -4.19 5.66 -1.06
C SER A 233 -3.85 7.08 -1.53
N VAL A 234 -2.56 7.42 -1.55
CA VAL A 234 -2.04 8.73 -1.98
C VAL A 234 -1.27 8.65 -3.30
N ALA A 235 -1.25 7.50 -3.96
CA ALA A 235 -0.46 7.27 -5.17
C ALA A 235 -0.63 8.37 -6.23
N MET A 236 -1.86 8.82 -6.43
CA MET A 236 -2.23 9.83 -7.45
C MET A 236 -2.44 11.23 -6.86
N GLU A 237 -2.18 11.43 -5.57
CA GLU A 237 -2.27 12.74 -4.94
C GLU A 237 -1.02 13.59 -5.23
N PRO A 238 -1.13 14.94 -5.25
CA PRO A 238 -0.02 15.82 -5.60
C PRO A 238 1.07 15.92 -4.53
N ASN A 239 0.77 15.57 -3.28
CA ASN A 239 1.71 15.65 -2.16
C ASN A 239 2.94 14.75 -2.36
N GLY A 240 4.03 15.02 -1.65
CA GLY A 240 5.28 14.28 -1.74
C GLY A 240 5.13 12.85 -1.21
N LYS A 241 5.73 11.87 -1.90
CA LYS A 241 5.80 10.49 -1.42
C LYS A 241 7.24 9.99 -1.41
N VAL A 242 7.61 9.32 -0.33
CA VAL A 242 8.87 8.57 -0.21
C VAL A 242 8.51 7.11 0.06
N LEU A 243 8.64 6.29 -0.98
CA LEU A 243 8.29 4.87 -0.93
C LEU A 243 9.53 4.03 -0.70
N ILE A 244 9.54 3.26 0.37
CA ILE A 244 10.61 2.30 0.72
C ILE A 244 10.24 0.93 0.15
N LEU A 245 10.94 0.51 -0.89
CA LEU A 245 10.71 -0.76 -1.57
C LEU A 245 11.44 -1.91 -0.84
N SER A 246 10.76 -3.03 -0.67
CA SER A 246 11.28 -4.22 -0.01
C SER A 246 11.42 -5.43 -0.96
N HIS A 247 10.36 -5.79 -1.65
CA HIS A 247 10.29 -6.95 -2.53
C HIS A 247 9.97 -6.60 -3.98
N SER A 248 9.25 -5.50 -4.20
CA SER A 248 8.84 -5.02 -5.51
C SER A 248 9.84 -4.02 -6.08
N THR A 249 9.70 -3.72 -7.37
CA THR A 249 10.43 -2.66 -8.06
C THR A 249 9.55 -1.44 -8.29
N VAL A 250 10.15 -0.35 -8.77
CA VAL A 250 9.41 0.83 -9.27
C VAL A 250 8.44 0.40 -10.39
N GLU A 251 8.89 -0.48 -11.31
CA GLU A 251 8.05 -1.00 -12.39
C GLU A 251 6.80 -1.70 -11.86
N ASN A 252 6.95 -2.54 -10.83
CA ASN A 252 5.82 -3.26 -10.25
C ASN A 252 4.74 -2.34 -9.66
N LEU A 253 5.17 -1.32 -8.91
CA LEU A 253 4.26 -0.63 -8.00
C LEU A 253 4.08 0.86 -8.32
N SER A 254 5.18 1.60 -8.39
CA SER A 254 5.13 3.08 -8.33
C SER A 254 5.48 3.79 -9.63
N ARG A 255 5.65 3.06 -10.74
CA ARG A 255 6.01 3.61 -12.05
C ARG A 255 5.15 4.83 -12.45
N ASP A 256 3.86 4.74 -12.17
CA ASP A 256 2.87 5.73 -12.59
C ASP A 256 2.40 6.64 -11.43
N TRP A 257 3.03 6.54 -10.25
CA TRP A 257 2.65 7.35 -9.10
C TRP A 257 3.13 8.80 -9.24
N VAL A 258 2.27 9.73 -8.88
CA VAL A 258 2.56 11.17 -8.94
C VAL A 258 3.51 11.56 -7.81
N ASN A 259 4.45 12.46 -8.07
CA ASN A 259 5.36 13.09 -7.09
C ASN A 259 6.01 12.08 -6.08
N THR A 260 6.50 10.95 -6.58
CA THR A 260 7.01 9.85 -5.76
C THR A 260 8.52 9.67 -5.94
N THR A 261 9.23 9.52 -4.84
CA THR A 261 10.62 9.03 -4.80
C THR A 261 10.60 7.63 -4.22
N SER A 262 10.94 6.63 -5.03
CA SER A 262 11.05 5.24 -4.59
C SER A 262 12.50 4.92 -4.25
N LEU A 263 12.72 4.35 -3.07
CA LEU A 263 14.04 4.02 -2.54
C LEU A 263 14.16 2.53 -2.24
N TRP A 264 15.32 1.98 -2.51
CA TRP A 264 15.65 0.58 -2.22
C TRP A 264 17.14 0.44 -1.92
N ALA A 265 17.51 -0.66 -1.31
CA ALA A 265 18.91 -0.99 -1.08
C ALA A 265 19.53 -1.61 -2.35
N GLU A 266 20.27 -0.81 -3.11
CA GLU A 266 20.87 -1.21 -4.40
C GLU A 266 21.83 -2.41 -4.26
N ASN A 267 22.54 -2.47 -3.13
CA ASN A 267 23.52 -3.51 -2.86
C ASN A 267 22.95 -4.72 -2.10
N ALA A 268 21.64 -4.78 -1.84
CA ALA A 268 21.05 -5.95 -1.22
C ALA A 268 21.02 -7.13 -2.20
N PRO A 269 21.67 -8.26 -1.89
CA PRO A 269 21.86 -9.36 -2.87
C PRO A 269 20.55 -10.02 -3.30
N CYS A 270 19.53 -9.95 -2.44
CA CYS A 270 18.20 -10.53 -2.72
C CYS A 270 17.22 -9.54 -3.38
N TYR A 271 17.53 -8.24 -3.43
CA TYR A 271 16.62 -7.26 -4.01
C TYR A 271 16.75 -7.18 -5.54
N PRO A 272 15.65 -7.04 -6.32
CA PRO A 272 14.27 -7.29 -5.90
C PRO A 272 14.02 -8.80 -5.79
N CYS A 273 13.35 -9.23 -4.72
CA CYS A 273 13.07 -10.64 -4.54
C CYS A 273 11.75 -11.11 -5.14
N HIS A 274 10.80 -10.19 -5.39
CA HIS A 274 9.44 -10.49 -5.84
C HIS A 274 8.74 -11.58 -5.00
N ARG A 275 8.97 -11.59 -3.69
CA ARG A 275 8.41 -12.61 -2.78
C ARG A 275 7.58 -11.96 -1.70
N LEU A 276 6.37 -12.43 -1.51
CA LEU A 276 5.56 -12.07 -0.37
C LEU A 276 5.83 -13.04 0.79
N HIS A 277 6.48 -12.54 1.83
CA HIS A 277 6.91 -13.34 2.98
C HIS A 277 5.87 -13.28 4.11
N LEU A 278 4.72 -13.94 3.92
CA LEU A 278 3.68 -14.04 4.96
C LEU A 278 4.08 -14.99 6.10
N ASP A 279 4.99 -15.93 5.84
CA ASP A 279 5.52 -16.87 6.84
C ASP A 279 6.64 -16.24 7.71
N GLY A 280 6.56 -14.95 7.96
CA GLY A 280 7.56 -14.21 8.73
C GLY A 280 8.93 -14.22 8.05
N TRP A 281 9.94 -14.76 8.73
CA TRP A 281 11.32 -14.76 8.24
C TRP A 281 11.75 -16.05 7.53
N LYS A 282 10.87 -17.00 7.28
CA LYS A 282 11.23 -18.33 6.79
C LYS A 282 12.08 -18.33 5.51
N TYR A 283 11.77 -17.42 4.57
CA TYR A 283 12.45 -17.33 3.28
C TYR A 283 13.12 -15.97 3.03
N CYS A 284 13.03 -15.06 3.99
CA CYS A 284 13.61 -13.73 3.88
C CYS A 284 15.05 -13.73 4.40
N ASN A 285 15.98 -13.15 3.64
CA ASN A 285 17.32 -12.88 4.12
C ASN A 285 17.26 -11.81 5.21
N ARG A 286 17.76 -12.15 6.39
CA ARG A 286 17.81 -11.23 7.54
C ARG A 286 19.22 -10.71 7.75
N HIS A 287 19.31 -9.47 8.18
CA HIS A 287 20.53 -8.92 8.73
C HIS A 287 20.83 -9.55 10.11
N VAL A 288 22.06 -9.42 10.59
CA VAL A 288 22.46 -9.89 11.92
C VAL A 288 21.62 -9.28 13.05
N ASP A 289 21.10 -8.06 12.85
CA ASP A 289 20.23 -7.34 13.79
C ASP A 289 18.74 -7.74 13.69
N GLY A 290 18.41 -8.73 12.86
CA GLY A 290 17.08 -9.30 12.76
C GLY A 290 16.12 -8.64 11.76
N ALA A 291 16.44 -7.47 11.21
CA ALA A 291 15.65 -6.83 10.15
C ALA A 291 15.86 -7.53 8.80
N ALA A 292 14.98 -7.31 7.83
CA ALA A 292 15.21 -7.76 6.46
C ALA A 292 16.47 -7.10 5.89
N MET A 293 17.31 -7.87 5.20
CA MET A 293 18.59 -7.39 4.65
C MET A 293 18.40 -6.12 3.80
N CYS A 294 17.42 -6.11 2.90
CA CYS A 294 17.15 -4.96 2.03
C CYS A 294 16.66 -3.73 2.82
N GLN A 295 15.97 -3.90 3.94
CA GLN A 295 15.54 -2.78 4.78
C GLN A 295 16.70 -2.23 5.60
N MET A 296 17.53 -3.09 6.19
CA MET A 296 18.68 -2.70 6.98
C MET A 296 19.75 -1.97 6.14
N MET A 297 19.92 -2.38 4.87
CA MET A 297 20.93 -1.80 3.97
C MET A 297 20.50 -0.47 3.32
N LEU A 298 19.25 -0.07 3.41
CA LEU A 298 18.81 1.23 2.92
C LEU A 298 19.20 2.32 3.92
N SER A 299 20.12 3.20 3.50
CA SER A 299 20.66 4.26 4.34
C SER A 299 19.59 5.25 4.85
N PRO A 300 19.59 5.58 6.16
CA PRO A 300 18.72 6.63 6.69
C PRO A 300 18.97 8.01 6.07
N THR A 301 20.20 8.31 5.68
CA THR A 301 20.53 9.57 4.99
C THR A 301 19.76 9.70 3.68
N ARG A 302 19.68 8.64 2.86
CA ARG A 302 18.94 8.67 1.60
C ARG A 302 17.44 8.90 1.78
N VAL A 303 16.86 8.32 2.84
CA VAL A 303 15.43 8.51 3.16
C VAL A 303 15.21 9.94 3.65
N TYR A 304 16.06 10.43 4.53
CA TYR A 304 16.03 11.81 5.02
C TYR A 304 16.11 12.83 3.86
N GLU A 305 17.11 12.71 3.00
CA GLU A 305 17.30 13.62 1.84
C GLU A 305 16.09 13.61 0.90
N ALA A 306 15.49 12.43 0.68
CA ALA A 306 14.29 12.33 -0.14
C ALA A 306 13.08 13.02 0.49
N ILE A 307 12.92 12.96 1.82
CA ILE A 307 11.85 13.66 2.55
C ILE A 307 12.07 15.18 2.47
N VAL A 308 13.27 15.64 2.77
CA VAL A 308 13.64 17.08 2.73
C VAL A 308 13.37 17.66 1.33
N LYS A 309 13.83 16.97 0.28
CA LYS A 309 13.57 17.37 -1.11
C LYS A 309 12.07 17.51 -1.42
N LYS A 310 11.22 16.66 -0.85
CA LYS A 310 9.76 16.75 -1.02
C LYS A 310 9.17 17.91 -0.23
N LEU A 311 9.65 18.16 0.98
CA LEU A 311 9.21 19.29 1.80
C LEU A 311 9.56 20.65 1.15
N GLU A 312 10.77 20.78 0.61
CA GLU A 312 11.25 22.00 -0.06
C GLU A 312 10.61 22.21 -1.44
N GLY A 313 10.30 21.16 -2.17
CA GLY A 313 9.66 21.22 -3.49
C GLY A 313 8.14 21.39 -3.43
N SER A 314 7.54 21.37 -2.24
CA SER A 314 6.12 21.63 -2.00
C SER A 314 5.81 23.09 -1.66
N ALA A 315 6.83 23.98 -1.70
CA ALA A 315 6.72 25.41 -1.43
C ALA A 315 6.35 26.21 -2.69
#